data_3d5fa78ea264f312b737194f3dffe380
#
_entry.id   3d5fa78ea264f312b737194f3dffe380
#
_cell.length_a   1.000
_cell.length_b   1.000
_cell.length_c   1.000
_cell.angle_alpha   90.00
_cell.angle_beta   90.00
_cell.angle_gamma   90.00
#
_symmetry.space_group_name_H-M   'P 1'
#
loop_
_entity.id
_entity.type
_entity.pdbx_description
1 polymer ?
#
loop_
_entity_poly.entity_id
_entity_poly.type
_entity_poly.pdbx_seq_one_letter_code
_entity_poly.pdbx_strand_id
1 'polypeptide(L)'
;MDVTFLGAAGEVTGSMHLLDTGKDKILFDCGMFQGRRKESKEKNKTFNIDRTRITNMILSHAHIDHSGRIPVLTADGFSGRVVTTRPTADALEYMLMDSGHIQESDAQYLNYKSLRSFLRQLENNNVKQSVSNREKTNIKKLLKKNPYELNIDVIHKLQNQYELD
;
A
#
# COMPACT_ATOMS: atom_id res chain seq x y z
N MET A 1 -30.74 5.24 9.06
CA MET A 1 -29.45 4.94 9.74
C MET A 1 -28.99 3.57 9.25
N ASP A 2 -27.87 3.54 8.57
CA ASP A 2 -27.36 2.34 7.87
C ASP A 2 -25.94 2.00 8.31
N VAL A 3 -25.62 0.72 8.41
CA VAL A 3 -24.26 0.24 8.68
C VAL A 3 -23.77 -0.56 7.48
N THR A 4 -22.60 -0.16 6.95
CA THR A 4 -21.96 -0.85 5.84
C THR A 4 -20.67 -1.50 6.34
N PHE A 5 -20.53 -2.80 6.17
CA PHE A 5 -19.33 -3.55 6.47
C PHE A 5 -18.38 -3.49 5.27
N LEU A 6 -17.24 -2.82 5.42
CA LEU A 6 -16.26 -2.56 4.36
C LEU A 6 -15.03 -3.47 4.46
N GLY A 7 -14.88 -4.16 5.58
CA GLY A 7 -13.83 -5.14 5.87
C GLY A 7 -14.12 -5.93 7.13
N ALA A 8 -13.31 -6.93 7.42
CA ALA A 8 -13.48 -7.88 8.52
C ALA A 8 -14.88 -8.56 8.54
N ALA A 9 -15.51 -8.70 7.38
CA ALA A 9 -16.77 -9.39 7.21
C ALA A 9 -16.51 -10.77 6.60
N GLY A 10 -16.51 -11.80 7.44
CA GLY A 10 -16.12 -13.15 7.05
C GLY A 10 -14.59 -13.36 6.95
N GLU A 11 -13.81 -12.40 7.38
CA GLU A 11 -12.34 -12.44 7.45
C GLU A 11 -11.85 -11.73 8.73
N VAL A 12 -10.61 -12.00 9.14
CA VAL A 12 -10.09 -11.54 10.45
C VAL A 12 -9.52 -10.12 10.39
N THR A 13 -8.94 -9.70 9.27
CA THR A 13 -8.18 -8.44 9.17
C THR A 13 -8.86 -7.42 8.28
N GLY A 14 -8.42 -6.16 8.35
CA GLY A 14 -8.97 -5.07 7.56
C GLY A 14 -10.26 -4.51 8.16
N SER A 15 -10.34 -4.40 9.49
CA SER A 15 -11.53 -3.86 10.18
C SER A 15 -11.89 -2.48 9.64
N MET A 16 -13.09 -2.35 9.08
CA MET A 16 -13.59 -1.08 8.56
C MET A 16 -15.11 -1.14 8.40
N HIS A 17 -15.84 -0.29 9.13
CA HIS A 17 -17.29 -0.24 9.09
C HIS A 17 -17.77 1.20 9.02
N LEU A 18 -18.70 1.50 8.13
CA LEU A 18 -19.26 2.83 7.94
C LEU A 18 -20.68 2.89 8.53
N LEU A 19 -20.89 3.82 9.45
CA LEU A 19 -22.20 4.20 9.95
C LEU A 19 -22.68 5.48 9.25
N ASP A 20 -23.78 5.41 8.52
CA ASP A 20 -24.47 6.55 7.96
C ASP A 20 -25.70 6.89 8.81
N THR A 21 -25.69 8.03 9.46
CA THR A 21 -26.81 8.52 10.29
C THR A 21 -27.82 9.35 9.48
N GLY A 22 -27.55 9.57 8.20
CA GLY A 22 -28.24 10.52 7.35
C GLY A 22 -27.68 11.94 7.43
N LYS A 23 -27.10 12.33 8.59
CA LYS A 23 -26.42 13.60 8.81
C LYS A 23 -24.91 13.46 8.80
N ASP A 24 -24.41 12.47 9.49
CA ASP A 24 -22.98 12.19 9.63
C ASP A 24 -22.64 10.81 9.09
N LYS A 25 -21.43 10.69 8.52
CA LYS A 25 -20.82 9.44 8.13
C LYS A 25 -19.64 9.16 9.04
N ILE A 26 -19.77 8.17 9.88
CA ILE A 26 -18.77 7.81 10.89
C ILE A 26 -18.10 6.51 10.49
N LEU A 27 -16.79 6.54 10.32
CA LEU A 27 -15.99 5.35 10.04
C LEU A 27 -15.50 4.74 11.35
N PHE A 28 -15.75 3.45 11.55
CA PHE A 28 -15.17 2.65 12.64
C PHE A 28 -14.00 1.85 12.09
N ASP A 29 -12.80 2.12 12.58
CA ASP A 29 -11.53 1.59 12.13
C ASP A 29 -11.21 1.87 10.65
N CYS A 30 -9.97 1.70 10.26
CA CYS A 30 -9.49 1.80 8.89
C CYS A 30 -8.29 0.86 8.74
N GLY A 31 -8.56 -0.43 8.81
CA GLY A 31 -7.57 -1.47 8.94
C GLY A 31 -6.97 -1.93 7.62
N MET A 32 -5.75 -2.44 7.72
CA MET A 32 -5.06 -3.09 6.62
C MET A 32 -5.46 -4.56 6.52
N PHE A 33 -5.82 -4.99 5.32
CA PHE A 33 -6.00 -6.41 5.03
C PHE A 33 -4.65 -7.12 5.01
N GLN A 34 -4.58 -8.23 5.71
CA GLN A 34 -3.40 -9.10 5.80
C GLN A 34 -3.72 -10.46 5.15
N GLY A 35 -2.70 -11.26 4.86
CA GLY A 35 -2.87 -12.58 4.28
C GLY A 35 -2.11 -12.76 2.98
N ARG A 36 -2.70 -13.45 1.99
CA ARG A 36 -2.04 -13.71 0.72
C ARG A 36 -1.73 -12.40 0.00
N ARG A 37 -0.45 -12.21 -0.36
CA ARG A 37 0.09 -10.94 -0.89
C ARG A 37 -0.74 -10.33 -2.03
N LYS A 38 -1.18 -11.14 -3.00
CA LYS A 38 -1.97 -10.64 -4.14
C LYS A 38 -3.33 -10.10 -3.70
N GLU A 39 -4.04 -10.86 -2.86
CA GLU A 39 -5.38 -10.49 -2.38
C GLU A 39 -5.34 -9.27 -1.45
N SER A 40 -4.41 -9.27 -0.47
CA SER A 40 -4.26 -8.14 0.45
C SER A 40 -3.81 -6.86 -0.27
N LYS A 41 -2.92 -6.96 -1.28
CA LYS A 41 -2.51 -5.82 -2.10
C LYS A 41 -3.69 -5.19 -2.82
N GLU A 42 -4.55 -5.99 -3.46
CA GLU A 42 -5.72 -5.47 -4.17
C GLU A 42 -6.73 -4.81 -3.21
N LYS A 43 -7.03 -5.46 -2.08
CA LYS A 43 -7.94 -4.91 -1.07
C LYS A 43 -7.43 -3.62 -0.42
N ASN A 44 -6.11 -3.49 -0.27
CA ASN A 44 -5.49 -2.31 0.36
C ASN A 44 -5.34 -1.12 -0.59
N LYS A 45 -5.42 -1.30 -1.91
CA LYS A 45 -5.21 -0.24 -2.90
C LYS A 45 -6.31 0.82 -2.90
N THR A 46 -7.55 0.41 -2.73
CA THR A 46 -8.72 1.27 -2.97
C THR A 46 -9.70 1.23 -1.82
N PHE A 47 -10.46 2.32 -1.69
CA PHE A 47 -11.64 2.38 -0.86
C PHE A 47 -12.89 2.39 -1.75
N ASN A 48 -13.87 1.56 -1.44
CA ASN A 48 -15.16 1.51 -2.15
C ASN A 48 -16.17 2.50 -1.55
N ILE A 49 -15.68 3.61 -0.99
CA ILE A 49 -16.49 4.68 -0.40
C ILE A 49 -15.94 6.06 -0.76
N ASP A 50 -16.81 7.05 -0.74
CA ASP A 50 -16.39 8.45 -0.86
C ASP A 50 -15.81 8.94 0.48
N ARG A 51 -14.47 9.06 0.52
CA ARG A 51 -13.69 9.44 1.71
C ARG A 51 -13.94 10.87 2.14
N THR A 52 -14.26 11.75 1.20
CA THR A 52 -14.49 13.17 1.48
C THR A 52 -15.78 13.41 2.27
N ARG A 53 -16.69 12.44 2.25
CA ARG A 53 -17.97 12.51 2.98
C ARG A 53 -17.91 11.91 4.39
N ILE A 54 -16.79 11.32 4.79
CA ILE A 54 -16.60 10.81 6.14
C ILE A 54 -16.37 12.01 7.07
N THR A 55 -17.27 12.20 8.04
CA THR A 55 -17.22 13.34 8.96
C THR A 55 -16.29 13.08 10.15
N ASN A 56 -16.31 11.86 10.66
CA ASN A 56 -15.50 11.44 11.79
C ASN A 56 -15.06 9.98 11.61
N MET A 57 -13.96 9.64 12.27
CA MET A 57 -13.49 8.28 12.40
C MET A 57 -13.33 7.94 13.89
N ILE A 58 -13.81 6.78 14.30
CA ILE A 58 -13.57 6.22 15.63
C ILE A 58 -12.61 5.05 15.46
N LEU A 59 -11.43 5.17 16.10
CA LEU A 59 -10.43 4.11 16.07
C LEU A 59 -10.46 3.35 17.38
N SER A 60 -10.69 2.05 17.30
CA SER A 60 -10.80 1.16 18.46
C SER A 60 -9.44 1.00 19.18
N HIS A 61 -8.40 0.68 18.43
CA HIS A 61 -7.04 0.52 18.95
C HIS A 61 -5.97 0.58 17.83
N ALA A 62 -4.69 0.53 18.19
CA ALA A 62 -3.58 0.85 17.29
C ALA A 62 -3.15 -0.29 16.34
N HIS A 63 -3.65 -1.52 16.48
CA HIS A 63 -3.22 -2.61 15.61
C HIS A 63 -3.39 -2.28 14.12
N ILE A 64 -2.48 -2.75 13.29
CA ILE A 64 -2.41 -2.39 11.86
C ILE A 64 -3.65 -2.84 11.07
N ASP A 65 -4.27 -3.95 11.46
CA ASP A 65 -5.54 -4.42 10.87
C ASP A 65 -6.77 -3.60 11.30
N HIS A 66 -6.59 -2.58 12.16
CA HIS A 66 -7.57 -1.58 12.55
C HIS A 66 -7.17 -0.14 12.16
N SER A 67 -5.88 0.16 12.01
CA SER A 67 -5.35 1.51 11.81
C SER A 67 -4.54 1.70 10.52
N GLY A 68 -4.04 0.61 9.92
CA GLY A 68 -2.96 0.66 8.93
C GLY A 68 -3.28 1.35 7.61
N ARG A 69 -4.56 1.63 7.30
CA ARG A 69 -4.96 2.38 6.10
C ARG A 69 -5.33 3.84 6.38
N ILE A 70 -5.18 4.32 7.63
CA ILE A 70 -5.42 5.73 7.97
C ILE A 70 -4.57 6.68 7.11
N PRO A 71 -3.26 6.44 6.89
CA PRO A 71 -2.45 7.30 6.03
C PRO A 71 -2.99 7.38 4.58
N VAL A 72 -3.46 6.27 4.04
CA VAL A 72 -4.07 6.24 2.69
C VAL A 72 -5.40 6.98 2.70
N LEU A 73 -6.23 6.78 3.73
CA LEU A 73 -7.51 7.47 3.89
C LEU A 73 -7.34 8.99 3.90
N THR A 74 -6.34 9.49 4.63
CA THR A 74 -6.04 10.94 4.70
C THR A 74 -5.46 11.46 3.39
N ALA A 75 -4.55 10.73 2.75
CA ALA A 75 -4.01 11.09 1.43
C ALA A 75 -5.12 11.17 0.36
N ASP A 76 -6.14 10.34 0.48
CA ASP A 76 -7.30 10.26 -0.41
C ASP A 76 -8.42 11.29 -0.10
N GLY A 77 -8.16 12.26 0.80
CA GLY A 77 -9.04 13.42 1.04
C GLY A 77 -9.91 13.37 2.28
N PHE A 78 -9.75 12.38 3.17
CA PHE A 78 -10.38 12.43 4.49
C PHE A 78 -9.79 13.58 5.31
N SER A 79 -10.65 14.49 5.78
CA SER A 79 -10.29 15.66 6.61
C SER A 79 -11.06 15.71 7.93
N GLY A 80 -11.79 14.65 8.26
CA GLY A 80 -12.56 14.54 9.50
C GLY A 80 -11.67 14.33 10.73
N ARG A 81 -12.31 14.22 11.88
CA ARG A 81 -11.58 13.94 13.14
C ARG A 81 -11.40 12.45 13.35
N VAL A 82 -10.20 12.06 13.83
CA VAL A 82 -9.97 10.71 14.37
C VAL A 82 -10.12 10.77 15.88
N VAL A 83 -11.07 10.00 16.40
CA VAL A 83 -11.35 9.89 17.85
C VAL A 83 -10.87 8.54 18.34
N THR A 84 -10.03 8.54 19.35
CA THR A 84 -9.45 7.32 19.94
C THR A 84 -9.04 7.56 21.38
N THR A 85 -8.59 6.52 22.07
CA THR A 85 -8.00 6.68 23.40
C THR A 85 -6.58 7.25 23.32
N ARG A 86 -6.14 7.95 24.37
CA ARG A 86 -4.80 8.51 24.40
C ARG A 86 -3.69 7.47 24.23
N PRO A 87 -3.71 6.29 24.89
CA PRO A 87 -2.70 5.26 24.67
C PRO A 87 -2.67 4.77 23.21
N THR A 88 -3.83 4.70 22.54
CA THR A 88 -3.90 4.35 21.12
C THR A 88 -3.25 5.43 20.26
N ALA A 89 -3.54 6.70 20.51
CA ALA A 89 -2.94 7.82 19.78
C ALA A 89 -1.41 7.83 19.93
N ASP A 90 -0.90 7.66 21.15
CA ASP A 90 0.55 7.61 21.45
C ASP A 90 1.22 6.43 20.71
N ALA A 91 0.58 5.27 20.66
CA ALA A 91 1.10 4.09 19.95
C ALA A 91 1.10 4.27 18.42
N LEU A 92 0.11 4.95 17.85
CA LEU A 92 -0.01 5.15 16.42
C LEU A 92 1.15 5.94 15.81
N GLU A 93 1.70 6.90 16.55
CA GLU A 93 2.84 7.69 16.09
C GLU A 93 4.00 6.81 15.64
N TYR A 94 4.30 5.76 16.41
CA TYR A 94 5.38 4.82 16.10
C TYR A 94 4.94 3.73 15.12
N MET A 95 3.76 3.15 15.31
CA MET A 95 3.29 2.01 14.53
C MET A 95 3.02 2.34 13.06
N LEU A 96 2.44 3.52 12.77
CA LEU A 96 2.19 3.91 11.39
C LEU A 96 3.48 4.28 10.66
N MET A 97 4.44 4.92 11.33
CA MET A 97 5.75 5.22 10.76
C MET A 97 6.52 3.93 10.45
N ASP A 98 6.58 2.99 11.38
CA ASP A 98 7.24 1.69 11.20
C ASP A 98 6.59 0.90 10.05
N SER A 99 5.27 0.83 10.03
CA SER A 99 4.52 0.20 8.94
C SER A 99 4.81 0.84 7.58
N GLY A 100 4.94 2.17 7.51
CA GLY A 100 5.32 2.89 6.31
C GLY A 100 6.72 2.48 5.82
N HIS A 101 7.71 2.47 6.68
CA HIS A 101 9.08 2.04 6.36
C HIS A 101 9.15 0.59 5.89
N ILE A 102 8.40 -0.31 6.52
CA ILE A 102 8.33 -1.72 6.08
C ILE A 102 7.76 -1.81 4.67
N GLN A 103 6.68 -1.09 4.38
CA GLN A 103 6.05 -1.10 3.05
C GLN A 103 6.94 -0.50 1.96
N GLU A 104 7.65 0.59 2.26
CA GLU A 104 8.64 1.19 1.35
C GLU A 104 9.77 0.21 1.05
N SER A 105 10.31 -0.43 2.09
CA SER A 105 11.37 -1.45 1.95
C SER A 105 10.91 -2.64 1.13
N ASP A 106 9.70 -3.12 1.37
CA ASP A 106 9.09 -4.21 0.59
C ASP A 106 8.91 -3.82 -0.88
N ALA A 107 8.44 -2.61 -1.15
CA ALA A 107 8.27 -2.12 -2.52
C ALA A 107 9.63 -2.02 -3.24
N GLN A 108 10.65 -1.48 -2.60
CA GLN A 108 12.01 -1.41 -3.15
C GLN A 108 12.58 -2.80 -3.45
N TYR A 109 12.41 -3.74 -2.53
CA TYR A 109 12.86 -5.12 -2.75
C TYR A 109 12.13 -5.80 -3.91
N LEU A 110 10.83 -5.60 -4.05
CA LEU A 110 10.04 -6.13 -5.17
C LEU A 110 10.50 -5.55 -6.51
N ASN A 111 10.74 -4.25 -6.56
CA ASN A 111 11.26 -3.56 -7.73
C ASN A 111 12.63 -4.12 -8.13
N TYR A 112 13.53 -4.31 -7.17
CA TYR A 112 14.82 -4.97 -7.41
C TYR A 112 14.65 -6.39 -7.96
N LYS A 113 13.74 -7.17 -7.39
CA LYS A 113 13.47 -8.54 -7.83
C LYS A 113 12.90 -8.59 -9.25
N SER A 114 12.01 -7.66 -9.60
CA SER A 114 11.46 -7.51 -10.95
C SER A 114 12.56 -7.20 -11.97
N LEU A 115 13.42 -6.20 -11.71
CA LEU A 115 14.57 -5.87 -12.56
C LEU A 115 15.53 -7.04 -12.74
N ARG A 116 15.81 -7.77 -11.67
CA ARG A 116 16.69 -8.94 -11.72
C ARG A 116 16.09 -10.07 -12.56
N SER A 117 14.79 -10.30 -12.43
CA SER A 117 14.06 -11.28 -13.24
C SER A 117 14.11 -10.90 -14.71
N PHE A 118 13.83 -9.64 -15.03
CA PHE A 118 13.89 -9.10 -16.37
C PHE A 118 15.29 -9.25 -17.00
N LEU A 119 16.34 -8.91 -16.29
CA LEU A 119 17.70 -9.08 -16.79
C LEU A 119 18.01 -10.55 -17.14
N ARG A 120 17.58 -11.49 -16.30
CA ARG A 120 17.74 -12.93 -16.60
C ARG A 120 16.98 -13.35 -17.85
N GLN A 121 15.76 -12.84 -18.06
CA GLN A 121 15.00 -13.11 -19.28
C GLN A 121 15.70 -12.56 -20.52
N LEU A 122 16.28 -11.35 -20.42
CA LEU A 122 17.08 -10.75 -21.49
C LEU A 122 18.36 -11.56 -21.82
N GLU A 123 19.02 -12.10 -20.81
CA GLU A 123 20.22 -12.92 -20.97
C GLU A 123 19.90 -14.27 -21.63
N ASN A 124 18.72 -14.82 -21.36
CA ASN A 124 18.26 -16.09 -21.91
C ASN A 124 17.58 -15.96 -23.29
N ASN A 125 17.59 -14.78 -23.91
CA ASN A 125 16.92 -14.47 -25.19
C ASN A 125 15.40 -14.76 -25.22
N ASN A 126 14.74 -14.82 -24.07
CA ASN A 126 13.32 -15.11 -23.92
C ASN A 126 12.41 -13.88 -24.04
N VAL A 127 12.95 -12.73 -24.43
CA VAL A 127 12.19 -11.47 -24.54
C VAL A 127 11.98 -11.14 -26.01
N LYS A 128 10.73 -10.89 -26.41
CA LYS A 128 10.34 -10.49 -27.78
C LYS A 128 10.84 -9.10 -28.18
N GLN A 129 11.28 -8.29 -27.22
CA GLN A 129 11.73 -6.91 -27.47
C GLN A 129 13.25 -6.83 -27.55
N SER A 130 13.75 -6.09 -28.54
CA SER A 130 15.19 -5.84 -28.70
C SER A 130 15.66 -4.80 -27.69
N VAL A 131 16.38 -5.23 -26.65
CA VAL A 131 17.01 -4.35 -25.66
C VAL A 131 18.45 -4.12 -26.05
N SER A 132 18.85 -2.85 -26.14
CA SER A 132 20.21 -2.48 -26.52
C SER A 132 21.25 -2.93 -25.49
N ASN A 133 22.48 -3.18 -25.94
CA ASN A 133 23.59 -3.55 -25.03
C ASN A 133 23.89 -2.45 -23.99
N ARG A 134 23.61 -1.18 -24.31
CA ARG A 134 23.75 -0.05 -23.40
C ARG A 134 22.74 -0.15 -22.24
N GLU A 135 21.49 -0.50 -22.55
CA GLU A 135 20.43 -0.67 -21.55
C GLU A 135 20.67 -1.88 -20.63
N LYS A 136 21.10 -3.02 -21.23
CA LYS A 136 21.52 -4.20 -20.44
C LYS A 136 22.63 -3.85 -19.46
N THR A 137 23.61 -3.05 -19.89
CA THR A 137 24.71 -2.59 -19.04
C THR A 137 24.23 -1.68 -17.92
N ASN A 138 23.29 -0.78 -18.22
CA ASN A 138 22.68 0.10 -17.21
C ASN A 138 21.91 -0.68 -16.15
N ILE A 139 21.06 -1.64 -16.55
CA ILE A 139 20.34 -2.52 -15.63
C ILE A 139 21.31 -3.32 -14.75
N LYS A 140 22.40 -3.86 -15.33
CA LYS A 140 23.44 -4.55 -14.55
C LYS A 140 24.12 -3.64 -13.52
N LYS A 141 24.35 -2.36 -13.86
CA LYS A 141 24.90 -1.38 -12.91
C LYS A 141 23.90 -1.08 -11.78
N LEU A 142 22.62 -0.93 -12.10
CA LEU A 142 21.56 -0.73 -11.10
C LEU A 142 21.47 -1.92 -10.13
N LEU A 143 21.53 -3.13 -10.64
CA LEU A 143 21.46 -4.35 -9.82
C LEU A 143 22.68 -4.59 -8.92
N LYS A 144 23.79 -3.86 -9.15
CA LYS A 144 24.96 -3.89 -8.25
C LYS A 144 24.79 -2.97 -7.03
N LYS A 145 23.82 -2.04 -7.08
CA LYS A 145 23.49 -1.20 -5.93
C LYS A 145 22.68 -1.96 -4.90
N ASN A 146 22.69 -1.46 -3.66
CA ASN A 146 21.79 -1.95 -2.64
C ASN A 146 20.34 -1.81 -3.13
N PRO A 147 19.48 -2.83 -2.98
CA PRO A 147 18.06 -2.75 -3.36
C PRO A 147 17.34 -1.51 -2.81
N TYR A 148 17.72 -1.08 -1.60
CA TYR A 148 17.12 0.07 -0.90
C TYR A 148 17.62 1.45 -1.39
N GLU A 149 18.62 1.48 -2.28
CA GLU A 149 19.18 2.71 -2.87
C GLU A 149 18.75 2.90 -4.33
N LEU A 150 17.86 2.05 -4.84
CA LEU A 150 17.37 2.14 -6.20
C LEU A 150 16.43 3.34 -6.37
N ASN A 151 16.72 4.19 -7.36
CA ASN A 151 15.82 5.28 -7.71
C ASN A 151 14.53 4.72 -8.34
N ILE A 152 13.40 4.97 -7.68
CA ILE A 152 12.08 4.47 -8.05
C ILE A 152 11.67 4.97 -9.44
N ASP A 153 11.98 6.22 -9.80
CA ASP A 153 11.62 6.79 -11.10
C ASP A 153 12.30 6.07 -12.25
N VAL A 154 13.56 5.67 -12.06
CA VAL A 154 14.30 4.86 -13.05
C VAL A 154 13.69 3.49 -13.22
N ILE A 155 13.23 2.89 -12.13
CA ILE A 155 12.58 1.58 -12.14
C ILE A 155 11.24 1.66 -12.85
N HIS A 156 10.38 2.61 -12.50
CA HIS A 156 9.09 2.83 -13.14
C HIS A 156 9.24 3.10 -14.63
N LYS A 157 10.24 3.88 -15.02
CA LYS A 157 10.54 4.12 -16.45
C LYS A 157 10.88 2.83 -17.19
N LEU A 158 11.69 1.96 -16.59
CA LEU A 158 12.05 0.68 -17.18
C LEU A 158 10.84 -0.29 -17.19
N GLN A 159 10.05 -0.34 -16.12
CA GLN A 159 8.84 -1.15 -16.05
C GLN A 159 7.84 -0.75 -17.14
N ASN A 160 7.56 0.55 -17.27
CA ASN A 160 6.64 1.06 -18.29
C ASN A 160 7.18 0.85 -19.72
N GLN A 161 8.50 1.00 -19.93
CA GLN A 161 9.12 0.83 -21.25
C GLN A 161 9.07 -0.62 -21.73
N TYR A 162 9.11 -1.60 -20.82
CA TYR A 162 9.22 -3.03 -21.13
C TYR A 162 8.00 -3.84 -20.66
N GLU A 163 6.90 -3.19 -20.26
CA GLU A 163 5.68 -3.83 -19.76
C GLU A 163 5.95 -4.89 -18.69
N LEU A 164 6.78 -4.52 -17.71
CA LEU A 164 7.16 -5.41 -16.61
C LEU A 164 6.14 -5.29 -15.45
N ASP A 165 5.67 -6.42 -14.95
CA ASP A 165 4.80 -6.52 -13.76
C ASP A 165 5.56 -6.28 -12.44
#